data_18829c0a2a0fe67f366382ee48996c81
#
_entry.id   18829c0a2a0fe67f366382ee48996c81
#
_cell.length_a   1.000
_cell.length_b   1.000
_cell.length_c   1.000
_cell.angle_alpha   90.00
_cell.angle_beta   90.00
_cell.angle_gamma   90.00
#
_symmetry.space_group_name_H-M   'P 1'
#
loop_
_entity.id
_entity.type
_entity.pdbx_description
1 polymer ?
#
loop_
_entity_poly.entity_id
_entity_poly.type
_entity_poly.pdbx_seq_one_letter_code
_entity_poly.pdbx_strand_id
1 'polypeptide(L)'
;LWTKSPNECTDEEYKEFYRKVFLDYKEPLFWIHLNMDYPFNLKGILYFPKINTEYDSIEGTIKLYNNQVFIADNIKEVIPEFLMLLKGVIDCPDLPLNVSRSALQNDGFVKKISEYITKKVADKLIGMCKTDKEAYEKYWDDISPFIKFGCLKDEKFCDKINDYILFKDINDKYQTLPELLAPVADD
;
A
#
# COMPACT_ATOMS: atom_id res chain seq x y z
N LEU A 1 6.80 -16.12 5.53
CA LEU A 1 6.34 -15.15 6.52
C LEU A 1 4.88 -14.74 6.30
N TRP A 2 4.49 -14.48 5.05
CA TRP A 2 3.12 -14.01 4.73
C TRP A 2 2.00 -15.01 5.04
N THR A 3 2.31 -16.27 5.24
CA THR A 3 1.32 -17.30 5.60
C THR A 3 1.02 -17.36 7.08
N LYS A 4 1.85 -16.73 7.91
CA LYS A 4 1.64 -16.63 9.36
C LYS A 4 0.56 -15.60 9.69
N SER A 5 -0.07 -15.78 10.86
CA SER A 5 -0.93 -14.73 11.42
C SER A 5 -0.12 -13.48 11.76
N PRO A 6 -0.65 -12.27 11.53
CA PRO A 6 0.05 -11.02 11.89
C PRO A 6 0.52 -10.99 13.36
N ASN A 7 -0.26 -11.55 14.25
CA ASN A 7 0.06 -11.60 15.69
C ASN A 7 1.24 -12.50 16.05
N GLU A 8 1.65 -13.36 15.12
CA GLU A 8 2.78 -14.29 15.30
C GLU A 8 4.08 -13.75 14.70
N CYS A 9 4.04 -12.57 14.11
CA CYS A 9 5.18 -11.96 13.44
C CYS A 9 5.73 -10.78 14.24
N THR A 10 7.05 -10.69 14.33
CA THR A 10 7.74 -9.56 14.97
C THR A 10 8.19 -8.54 13.92
N ASP A 11 8.44 -7.30 14.34
CA ASP A 11 8.97 -6.25 13.46
C ASP A 11 10.30 -6.66 12.83
N GLU A 12 11.17 -7.35 13.59
CA GLU A 12 12.44 -7.84 13.06
C GLU A 12 12.25 -8.87 11.96
N GLU A 13 11.26 -9.76 12.08
CA GLU A 13 10.94 -10.75 11.05
C GLU A 13 10.46 -10.07 9.76
N TYR A 14 9.64 -9.01 9.87
CA TYR A 14 9.21 -8.24 8.70
C TYR A 14 10.37 -7.55 7.99
N LYS A 15 11.26 -6.93 8.76
CA LYS A 15 12.44 -6.23 8.21
C LYS A 15 13.43 -7.19 7.58
N GLU A 16 13.67 -8.34 8.20
CA GLU A 16 14.55 -9.38 7.67
C GLU A 16 14.00 -9.95 6.36
N PHE A 17 12.71 -10.25 6.32
CA PHE A 17 12.03 -10.72 5.13
C PHE A 17 12.15 -9.71 3.97
N TYR A 18 11.94 -8.43 4.24
CA TYR A 18 12.10 -7.36 3.27
C TYR A 18 13.52 -7.33 2.68
N ARG A 19 14.53 -7.37 3.52
CA ARG A 19 15.94 -7.39 3.09
C ARG A 19 16.26 -8.59 2.21
N LYS A 20 15.78 -9.75 2.57
CA LYS A 20 16.04 -11.00 1.84
C LYS A 20 15.36 -11.05 0.47
N VAL A 21 14.10 -10.64 0.42
CA VAL A 21 13.28 -10.78 -0.79
C VAL A 21 13.59 -9.70 -1.82
N PHE A 22 13.76 -8.47 -1.35
CA PHE A 22 13.95 -7.32 -2.25
C PHE A 22 15.41 -6.86 -2.37
N LEU A 23 16.32 -7.50 -1.65
CA LEU A 23 17.74 -7.18 -1.62
C LEU A 23 18.00 -5.69 -1.38
N ASP A 24 17.15 -5.08 -0.57
CA ASP A 24 17.20 -3.68 -0.20
C ASP A 24 17.75 -3.54 1.23
N TYR A 25 18.86 -2.85 1.36
CA TYR A 25 19.51 -2.63 2.66
C TYR A 25 18.88 -1.47 3.45
N LYS A 26 18.04 -0.67 2.81
CA LYS A 26 17.28 0.37 3.48
C LYS A 26 16.10 -0.26 4.20
N GLU A 27 15.82 0.20 5.41
CA GLU A 27 14.62 -0.27 6.12
C GLU A 27 13.35 0.26 5.48
N PRO A 28 12.29 -0.55 5.40
CA PRO A 28 10.98 -0.04 4.99
C PRO A 28 10.44 0.93 6.06
N LEU A 29 9.62 1.88 5.66
CA LEU A 29 9.02 2.83 6.58
C LEU A 29 8.01 2.14 7.50
N PHE A 30 7.14 1.36 6.91
CA PHE A 30 6.13 0.53 7.57
C PHE A 30 5.59 -0.50 6.57
N TRP A 31 4.71 -1.37 7.04
CA TRP A 31 4.15 -2.45 6.22
C TRP A 31 2.71 -2.75 6.61
N ILE A 32 2.03 -3.47 5.71
CA ILE A 32 0.69 -3.98 5.91
C ILE A 32 0.73 -5.49 5.72
N HIS A 33 0.33 -6.25 6.73
CA HIS A 33 0.17 -7.69 6.61
C HIS A 33 -1.28 -8.01 6.22
N LEU A 34 -1.47 -8.50 5.00
CA LEU A 34 -2.76 -8.93 4.48
C LEU A 34 -3.01 -10.38 4.89
N ASN A 35 -4.13 -10.64 5.55
CA ASN A 35 -4.51 -11.98 5.96
C ASN A 35 -6.05 -12.10 5.93
N MET A 36 -6.56 -12.62 4.82
CA MET A 36 -8.00 -12.78 4.61
C MET A 36 -8.31 -14.19 4.11
N ASP A 37 -9.34 -14.82 4.70
CA ASP A 37 -9.80 -16.14 4.32
C ASP A 37 -11.16 -16.11 3.59
N TYR A 38 -11.97 -15.09 3.84
CA TYR A 38 -13.30 -14.93 3.26
C TYR A 38 -13.55 -13.45 2.90
N PRO A 39 -14.20 -13.13 1.76
CA PRO A 39 -14.83 -14.02 0.78
C PRO A 39 -13.86 -14.69 -0.19
N PHE A 40 -12.58 -14.37 -0.16
CA PHE A 40 -11.53 -15.04 -0.92
C PHE A 40 -10.27 -15.15 -0.08
N ASN A 41 -9.41 -16.09 -0.41
CA ASN A 41 -8.15 -16.29 0.31
C ASN A 41 -7.08 -15.37 -0.27
N LEU A 42 -6.62 -14.42 0.54
CA LEU A 42 -5.57 -13.48 0.18
C LEU A 42 -4.63 -13.28 1.36
N LYS A 43 -3.36 -13.57 1.14
CA LYS A 43 -2.30 -13.35 2.14
C LYS A 43 -1.16 -12.58 1.48
N GLY A 44 -0.47 -11.80 2.26
CA GLY A 44 0.66 -11.04 1.74
C GLY A 44 1.15 -9.98 2.69
N ILE A 45 2.23 -9.33 2.29
CA ILE A 45 2.83 -8.23 3.01
C ILE A 45 3.18 -7.15 2.00
N LEU A 46 2.67 -5.95 2.22
CA LEU A 46 3.01 -4.76 1.44
C LEU A 46 3.90 -3.86 2.26
N TYR A 47 5.02 -3.45 1.69
CA TYR A 47 5.98 -2.55 2.32
C TYR A 47 5.96 -1.19 1.65
N PHE A 48 5.98 -0.15 2.46
CA PHE A 48 6.22 1.22 1.99
C PHE A 48 7.72 1.49 2.06
N PRO A 49 8.42 1.46 0.92
CA PRO A 49 9.86 1.71 0.88
C PRO A 49 10.15 3.19 1.06
N LYS A 50 11.35 3.50 1.52
CA LYS A 50 11.86 4.86 1.51
C LYS A 50 12.21 5.22 0.06
N ILE A 51 11.43 6.12 -0.54
CA ILE A 51 11.61 6.52 -1.93
C ILE A 51 12.66 7.62 -1.99
N ASN A 52 13.82 7.33 -2.60
CA ASN A 52 14.81 8.34 -2.93
C ASN A 52 14.71 8.66 -4.42
N THR A 53 14.01 9.76 -4.73
CA THR A 53 13.71 10.16 -6.11
C THR A 53 14.94 10.62 -6.89
N GLU A 54 16.09 10.85 -6.25
CA GLU A 54 17.30 11.34 -6.90
C GLU A 54 18.15 10.21 -7.51
N TYR A 55 18.09 8.99 -6.94
CA TYR A 55 19.02 7.90 -7.28
C TYR A 55 18.36 6.57 -7.61
N ASP A 56 17.12 6.34 -7.22
CA ASP A 56 16.44 5.07 -7.39
C ASP A 56 15.32 5.16 -8.43
N SER A 57 15.10 4.09 -9.17
CA SER A 57 13.90 3.97 -9.98
C SER A 57 12.67 4.01 -9.06
N ILE A 58 11.65 4.75 -9.46
CA ILE A 58 10.42 4.93 -8.69
C ILE A 58 9.60 3.62 -8.64
N GLU A 59 9.98 2.62 -9.44
CA GLU A 59 9.28 1.35 -9.50
C GLU A 59 9.59 0.48 -8.29
N GLY A 60 8.54 0.14 -7.54
CA GLY A 60 8.59 -0.95 -6.57
C GLY A 60 8.49 -2.31 -7.24
N THR A 61 8.38 -3.37 -6.45
CA THR A 61 8.18 -4.72 -6.93
C THR A 61 7.15 -5.42 -6.08
N ILE A 62 6.03 -5.82 -6.68
CA ILE A 62 5.03 -6.67 -6.03
C ILE A 62 5.06 -8.04 -6.68
N LYS A 63 5.48 -9.03 -5.91
CA LYS A 63 5.60 -10.43 -6.33
C LYS A 63 4.29 -11.14 -6.11
N LEU A 64 3.75 -11.76 -7.16
CA LEU A 64 2.52 -12.54 -7.09
C LEU A 64 2.84 -14.02 -6.93
N TYR A 65 2.19 -14.63 -5.94
CA TYR A 65 2.27 -16.06 -5.64
C TYR A 65 0.88 -16.71 -5.70
N ASN A 66 0.87 -18.01 -5.92
CA ASN A 66 -0.32 -18.84 -5.80
C ASN A 66 0.07 -20.09 -5.00
N ASN A 67 -0.50 -20.26 -3.81
CA ASN A 67 -0.11 -21.32 -2.87
C ASN A 67 1.39 -21.39 -2.64
N GLN A 68 2.02 -20.24 -2.36
CA GLN A 68 3.46 -20.11 -2.11
C GLN A 68 4.35 -20.41 -3.32
N VAL A 69 3.77 -20.54 -4.52
CA VAL A 69 4.50 -20.71 -5.77
C VAL A 69 4.57 -19.38 -6.50
N PHE A 70 5.78 -18.93 -6.84
CA PHE A 70 5.98 -17.68 -7.55
C PHE A 70 5.39 -17.73 -8.96
N ILE A 71 4.64 -16.68 -9.33
CA ILE A 71 3.99 -16.56 -10.64
C ILE A 71 4.67 -15.49 -11.48
N ALA A 72 4.72 -14.26 -11.00
CA ALA A 72 5.31 -13.14 -11.73
C ALA A 72 5.47 -11.90 -10.85
N ASP A 73 6.22 -10.92 -11.36
CA ASP A 73 6.32 -9.59 -10.77
C ASP A 73 5.35 -8.62 -11.44
N ASN A 74 4.81 -7.69 -10.66
CA ASN A 74 4.08 -6.50 -11.13
C ASN A 74 3.00 -6.78 -12.19
N ILE A 75 2.10 -7.73 -11.92
CA ILE A 75 0.98 -8.02 -12.82
C ILE A 75 -0.05 -6.90 -12.72
N LYS A 76 -0.07 -6.02 -13.72
CA LYS A 76 -0.93 -4.81 -13.78
C LYS A 76 -2.42 -5.14 -13.79
N GLU A 77 -2.80 -6.30 -14.29
CA GLU A 77 -4.18 -6.78 -14.35
C GLU A 77 -4.76 -7.07 -12.98
N VAL A 78 -3.92 -7.43 -12.00
CA VAL A 78 -4.32 -7.78 -10.63
C VAL A 78 -4.00 -6.66 -9.65
N ILE A 79 -2.86 -6.01 -9.82
CA ILE A 79 -2.36 -4.98 -8.91
C ILE A 79 -2.63 -3.60 -9.52
N PRO A 80 -3.36 -2.71 -8.82
CA PRO A 80 -3.54 -1.33 -9.28
C PRO A 80 -2.20 -0.64 -9.58
N GLU A 81 -2.16 0.12 -10.67
CA GLU A 81 -0.93 0.75 -11.15
C GLU A 81 -0.22 1.60 -10.10
N PHE A 82 -0.98 2.36 -9.31
CA PHE A 82 -0.37 3.22 -8.29
C PHE A 82 0.28 2.44 -7.13
N LEU A 83 -0.14 1.19 -6.90
CA LEU A 83 0.47 0.32 -5.89
C LEU A 83 1.83 -0.24 -6.35
N MET A 84 2.18 -0.10 -7.63
CA MET A 84 3.47 -0.53 -8.16
C MET A 84 4.66 0.26 -7.60
N LEU A 85 4.41 1.35 -6.87
CA LEU A 85 5.44 2.07 -6.13
C LEU A 85 5.84 1.36 -4.83
N LEU A 86 5.04 0.41 -4.37
CA LEU A 86 5.30 -0.38 -3.18
C LEU A 86 6.11 -1.63 -3.50
N LYS A 87 6.71 -2.21 -2.48
CA LYS A 87 7.33 -3.54 -2.55
C LYS A 87 6.51 -4.50 -1.72
N GLY A 88 6.31 -5.71 -2.19
CA GLY A 88 5.51 -6.65 -1.45
C GLY A 88 5.38 -8.02 -2.08
N VAL A 89 4.67 -8.87 -1.36
CA VAL A 89 4.31 -10.22 -1.77
C VAL A 89 2.81 -10.37 -1.60
N ILE A 90 2.13 -10.87 -2.62
CA ILE A 90 0.72 -11.19 -2.57
C ILE A 90 0.53 -12.65 -2.99
N ASP A 91 -0.15 -13.40 -2.16
CA ASP A 91 -0.47 -14.82 -2.40
C ASP A 91 -1.99 -14.98 -2.43
N CYS A 92 -2.52 -15.34 -3.60
CA CYS A 92 -3.95 -15.56 -3.81
C CYS A 92 -4.17 -16.90 -4.52
N PRO A 93 -4.46 -17.97 -3.76
CA PRO A 93 -4.73 -19.31 -4.34
C PRO A 93 -5.91 -19.35 -5.29
N ASP A 94 -6.91 -18.49 -5.08
CA ASP A 94 -8.14 -18.47 -5.86
C ASP A 94 -8.03 -17.72 -7.19
N LEU A 95 -6.85 -17.17 -7.50
CA LEU A 95 -6.64 -16.39 -8.73
C LEU A 95 -6.74 -17.30 -9.96
N PRO A 96 -7.53 -16.92 -10.99
CA PRO A 96 -7.65 -17.72 -12.21
C PRO A 96 -6.39 -17.59 -13.09
N LEU A 97 -5.47 -18.53 -12.96
CA LEU A 97 -4.20 -18.54 -13.71
C LEU A 97 -4.32 -19.13 -15.13
N ASN A 98 -5.45 -19.78 -15.43
CA ASN A 98 -5.68 -20.48 -16.70
C ASN A 98 -6.20 -19.56 -17.82
N VAL A 99 -6.34 -18.28 -17.56
CA VAL A 99 -6.88 -17.31 -18.51
C VAL A 99 -5.79 -16.35 -18.98
N SER A 100 -6.01 -15.74 -20.13
CA SER A 100 -5.10 -14.72 -20.66
C SER A 100 -5.09 -13.46 -19.77
N ARG A 101 -4.04 -12.64 -19.85
CA ARG A 101 -3.96 -11.38 -19.11
C ARG A 101 -5.12 -10.44 -19.44
N SER A 102 -5.54 -10.39 -20.71
CA SER A 102 -6.71 -9.58 -21.12
C SER A 102 -8.01 -10.06 -20.48
N ALA A 103 -8.17 -11.38 -20.28
CA ALA A 103 -9.32 -11.93 -19.56
C ALA A 103 -9.26 -11.60 -18.07
N LEU A 104 -8.07 -11.53 -17.45
CA LEU A 104 -7.91 -11.11 -16.05
C LEU A 104 -8.39 -9.68 -15.82
N GLN A 105 -8.15 -8.76 -16.73
CA GLN A 105 -8.61 -7.35 -16.63
C GLN A 105 -10.12 -7.22 -16.49
N ASN A 106 -10.87 -8.13 -17.10
CA ASN A 106 -12.34 -8.12 -17.11
C ASN A 106 -12.95 -9.07 -16.09
N ASP A 107 -12.14 -9.79 -15.33
CA ASP A 107 -12.60 -10.70 -14.32
C ASP A 107 -13.11 -9.98 -13.08
N GLY A 108 -14.35 -10.21 -12.69
CA GLY A 108 -14.96 -9.56 -11.53
C GLY A 108 -14.28 -9.93 -10.21
N PHE A 109 -13.74 -11.13 -10.10
CA PHE A 109 -12.98 -11.57 -8.93
C PHE A 109 -11.67 -10.81 -8.78
N VAL A 110 -10.93 -10.63 -9.89
CA VAL A 110 -9.69 -9.85 -9.92
C VAL A 110 -9.94 -8.40 -9.51
N LYS A 111 -11.04 -7.80 -9.97
CA LYS A 111 -11.45 -6.45 -9.54
C LYS A 111 -11.70 -6.37 -8.05
N LYS A 112 -12.34 -7.37 -7.45
CA LYS A 112 -12.57 -7.43 -6.00
C LYS A 112 -11.28 -7.50 -5.21
N ILE A 113 -10.30 -8.28 -5.66
CA ILE A 113 -8.97 -8.36 -5.06
C ILE A 113 -8.30 -6.99 -5.10
N SER A 114 -8.27 -6.36 -6.27
CA SER A 114 -7.69 -5.04 -6.49
C SER A 114 -8.33 -3.99 -5.58
N GLU A 115 -9.65 -3.94 -5.50
CA GLU A 115 -10.39 -3.02 -4.63
C GLU A 115 -10.11 -3.27 -3.15
N TYR A 116 -10.00 -4.52 -2.74
CA TYR A 116 -9.67 -4.89 -1.36
C TYR A 116 -8.28 -4.42 -0.95
N ILE A 117 -7.28 -4.65 -1.81
CA ILE A 117 -5.90 -4.21 -1.56
C ILE A 117 -5.86 -2.69 -1.44
N THR A 118 -6.49 -1.99 -2.37
CA THR A 118 -6.58 -0.52 -2.37
C THR A 118 -7.22 0.00 -1.07
N LYS A 119 -8.31 -0.61 -0.65
CA LYS A 119 -8.99 -0.28 0.60
C LYS A 119 -8.08 -0.46 1.82
N LYS A 120 -7.35 -1.58 1.89
CA LYS A 120 -6.44 -1.86 3.01
C LYS A 120 -5.28 -0.87 3.07
N VAL A 121 -4.75 -0.47 1.93
CA VAL A 121 -3.72 0.57 1.87
C VAL A 121 -4.26 1.91 2.37
N ALA A 122 -5.43 2.33 1.90
CA ALA A 122 -6.08 3.55 2.36
C ALA A 122 -6.36 3.50 3.86
N ASP A 123 -6.92 2.40 4.37
CA ASP A 123 -7.24 2.22 5.79
C ASP A 123 -5.98 2.30 6.68
N LYS A 124 -4.85 1.76 6.22
CA LYS A 124 -3.56 1.86 6.94
C LYS A 124 -3.11 3.31 7.06
N LEU A 125 -3.14 4.06 5.98
CA LEU A 125 -2.72 5.46 5.95
C LEU A 125 -3.64 6.33 6.81
N ILE A 126 -4.94 6.13 6.70
CA ILE A 126 -5.95 6.83 7.50
C ILE A 126 -5.78 6.50 8.99
N GLY A 127 -5.59 5.23 9.32
CA GLY A 127 -5.35 4.77 10.68
C GLY A 127 -4.12 5.40 11.30
N MET A 128 -3.01 5.50 10.57
CA MET A 128 -1.79 6.19 11.02
C MET A 128 -2.05 7.67 11.29
N CYS A 129 -2.76 8.34 10.40
CA CYS A 129 -3.10 9.76 10.58
C CYS A 129 -3.93 10.00 11.84
N LYS A 130 -4.86 9.09 12.15
CA LYS A 130 -5.76 9.21 13.31
C LYS A 130 -5.11 8.79 14.63
N THR A 131 -4.30 7.72 14.61
CA THR A 131 -3.79 7.09 15.84
C THR A 131 -2.33 7.40 16.13
N ASP A 132 -1.53 7.71 15.11
CA ASP A 132 -0.12 8.03 15.23
C ASP A 132 0.28 9.11 14.22
N LYS A 133 -0.30 10.29 14.41
CA LYS A 133 -0.11 11.43 13.52
C LYS A 133 1.36 11.85 13.42
N GLU A 134 2.12 11.73 14.49
CA GLU A 134 3.54 12.05 14.52
C GLU A 134 4.34 11.17 13.54
N ALA A 135 4.09 9.85 13.53
CA ALA A 135 4.69 8.95 12.57
C ALA A 135 4.23 9.25 11.14
N TYR A 136 2.94 9.56 10.95
CA TYR A 136 2.38 9.94 9.67
C TYR A 136 3.05 11.19 9.10
N GLU A 137 3.23 12.22 9.91
CA GLU A 137 3.95 13.44 9.53
C GLU A 137 5.43 13.17 9.20
N LYS A 138 6.08 12.33 9.98
CA LYS A 138 7.47 11.92 9.77
C LYS A 138 7.66 11.22 8.42
N TYR A 139 6.73 10.39 8.01
CA TYR A 139 6.79 9.64 6.75
C TYR A 139 6.21 10.41 5.55
N TRP A 140 5.61 11.57 5.77
CA TRP A 140 4.84 12.27 4.75
C TRP A 140 5.63 12.55 3.47
N ASP A 141 6.86 13.02 3.59
CA ASP A 141 7.69 13.34 2.42
C ASP A 141 7.98 12.10 1.56
N ASP A 142 8.05 10.93 2.19
CA ASP A 142 8.27 9.65 1.50
C ASP A 142 6.98 9.06 0.92
N ILE A 143 5.84 9.22 1.59
CA ILE A 143 4.56 8.65 1.16
C ILE A 143 3.72 9.59 0.29
N SER A 144 3.99 10.88 0.33
CA SER A 144 3.26 11.90 -0.43
C SER A 144 3.24 11.64 -1.95
N PRO A 145 4.36 11.27 -2.61
CA PRO A 145 4.32 10.94 -4.03
C PRO A 145 3.39 9.78 -4.34
N PHE A 146 3.38 8.74 -3.51
CA PHE A 146 2.48 7.61 -3.63
C PHE A 146 1.01 8.02 -3.51
N ILE A 147 0.66 8.80 -2.50
CA ILE A 147 -0.71 9.28 -2.27
C ILE A 147 -1.18 10.15 -3.43
N LYS A 148 -0.36 11.08 -3.89
CA LYS A 148 -0.69 11.97 -5.00
C LYS A 148 -0.87 11.20 -6.31
N PHE A 149 0.00 10.25 -6.58
CA PHE A 149 -0.13 9.38 -7.75
C PHE A 149 -1.40 8.52 -7.68
N GLY A 150 -1.71 7.98 -6.50
CA GLY A 150 -2.93 7.22 -6.26
C GLY A 150 -4.20 8.05 -6.49
N CYS A 151 -4.20 9.30 -6.06
CA CYS A 151 -5.32 10.22 -6.28
C CYS A 151 -5.54 10.52 -7.77
N LEU A 152 -4.48 10.56 -8.56
CA LEU A 152 -4.59 10.76 -10.01
C LEU A 152 -5.10 9.52 -10.75
N LYS A 153 -4.85 8.34 -10.23
CA LYS A 153 -5.16 7.07 -10.90
C LYS A 153 -6.42 6.37 -10.42
N ASP A 154 -6.84 6.64 -9.19
CA ASP A 154 -7.98 5.95 -8.56
C ASP A 154 -8.83 6.95 -7.78
N GLU A 155 -10.01 7.26 -8.33
CA GLU A 155 -10.95 8.21 -7.73
C GLU A 155 -11.47 7.73 -6.37
N LYS A 156 -11.76 6.45 -6.21
CA LYS A 156 -12.23 5.89 -4.94
C LYS A 156 -11.17 5.98 -3.85
N PHE A 157 -9.91 5.77 -4.20
CA PHE A 157 -8.79 5.96 -3.30
C PHE A 157 -8.67 7.43 -2.90
N CYS A 158 -8.77 8.33 -3.87
CA CYS A 158 -8.72 9.78 -3.63
C CYS A 158 -9.83 10.23 -2.67
N ASP A 159 -11.06 9.79 -2.90
CA ASP A 159 -12.21 10.12 -2.04
C ASP A 159 -11.99 9.69 -0.60
N LYS A 160 -11.34 8.53 -0.37
CA LYS A 160 -11.02 8.05 0.97
C LYS A 160 -9.90 8.83 1.63
N ILE A 161 -8.85 9.17 0.90
CA ILE A 161 -7.60 9.72 1.46
C ILE A 161 -7.55 11.23 1.46
N ASN A 162 -8.46 11.89 0.75
CA ASN A 162 -8.44 13.33 0.50
C ASN A 162 -8.35 14.18 1.78
N ASP A 163 -9.09 13.82 2.81
CA ASP A 163 -9.10 14.53 4.10
C ASP A 163 -7.83 14.29 4.95
N TYR A 164 -6.95 13.40 4.51
CA TYR A 164 -5.74 13.00 5.22
C TYR A 164 -4.46 13.43 4.53
N ILE A 165 -4.56 14.23 3.47
CA ILE A 165 -3.42 14.86 2.81
C ILE A 165 -2.90 15.98 3.70
N LEU A 166 -1.58 15.99 3.96
CA LEU A 166 -0.96 17.00 4.79
C LEU A 166 -0.49 18.21 3.97
N PHE A 167 -0.68 19.39 4.57
CA PHE A 167 -0.17 20.65 4.06
C PHE A 167 0.69 21.31 5.14
N LYS A 168 1.81 21.92 4.74
CA LYS A 168 2.57 22.76 5.66
C LYS A 168 1.92 24.15 5.75
N ASP A 169 1.67 24.61 6.95
CA ASP A 169 1.23 25.99 7.19
C ASP A 169 2.41 26.97 7.19
N ILE A 170 2.12 28.23 7.43
CA ILE A 170 3.11 29.31 7.48
C ILE A 170 4.12 29.15 8.62
N ASN A 171 3.86 28.27 9.58
CA ASN A 171 4.75 27.96 10.70
C ASN A 171 5.50 26.65 10.51
N ASP A 172 5.55 26.12 9.28
CA ASP A 172 6.12 24.81 8.91
C ASP A 172 5.47 23.61 9.64
N LYS A 173 4.22 23.77 10.09
CA LYS A 173 3.48 22.73 10.77
C LYS A 173 2.57 21.98 9.80
N TYR A 174 2.60 20.64 9.85
CA TYR A 174 1.73 19.81 9.02
C TYR A 174 0.29 19.80 9.54
N GLN A 175 -0.65 20.06 8.64
CA GLN A 175 -2.09 20.02 8.94
C GLN A 175 -2.86 19.41 7.78
N THR A 176 -3.96 18.70 8.09
CA THR A 176 -4.92 18.24 7.08
C THR A 176 -5.82 19.40 6.66
N LEU A 177 -6.51 19.26 5.52
CA LEU A 177 -7.46 20.29 5.07
C LEU A 177 -8.58 20.53 6.10
N PRO A 178 -9.23 19.52 6.69
CA PRO A 178 -10.20 19.74 7.77
C PRO A 178 -9.64 20.53 8.95
N GLU A 179 -8.40 20.27 9.36
CA GLU A 179 -7.75 21.02 10.46
C GLU A 179 -7.49 22.48 10.10
N LEU A 180 -7.10 22.74 8.84
CA LEU A 180 -6.89 24.11 8.34
C LEU A 180 -8.21 24.90 8.25
N LEU A 181 -9.32 24.24 7.95
CA LEU A 181 -10.63 24.87 7.81
C LEU A 181 -11.41 25.01 9.14
N ALA A 182 -11.01 24.26 10.17
CA ALA A 182 -11.69 24.28 11.47
C ALA A 182 -11.80 25.70 12.07
N PRO A 183 -10.78 26.56 12.07
CA PRO A 183 -10.89 27.92 12.59
C PRO A 183 -11.82 28.83 11.79
N VAL A 184 -12.10 28.50 10.53
CA VAL A 184 -12.95 29.30 9.63
C VAL A 184 -14.43 28.92 9.77
N ALA A 185 -14.70 27.69 10.23
CA ALA A 185 -16.07 27.19 10.39
C ALA A 185 -16.78 27.77 11.61
N ASP A 186 -16.05 28.40 12.54
CA ASP A 186 -16.58 29.00 13.76
C ASP A 186 -16.84 30.52 13.62
N ASP A 187 -16.58 31.12 12.45
CA ASP A 187 -16.94 32.49 12.06
C ASP A 187 -18.20 32.49 11.15
#